data_050d5e737f4c7add97d44a247b12b687
#
_entry.id   050d5e737f4c7add97d44a247b12b687
#
_cell.length_a   1.000
_cell.length_b   1.000
_cell.length_c   1.000
_cell.angle_alpha   90.00
_cell.angle_beta   90.00
_cell.angle_gamma   90.00
#
_symmetry.space_group_name_H-M   'P 1'
#
loop_
_entity.id
_entity.type
_entity.pdbx_description
1 polymer ?
#
loop_
_entity_poly.entity_id
_entity_poly.type
_entity_poly.pdbx_seq_one_letter_code
_entity_poly.pdbx_strand_id
1 'polypeptide(L)'
;MYLAKIKKHRQITYLIRESVMENDAAGFRDICSLGPLPGAWIDYPGGNAWHVSPELVRRISEKTQQVDSEELEDLFWPFVRPDIRQATAHFRERGKTSTYRRMTREEKAAVARTTHAFDKRRVHFLKFGNMDQGPLVNMPPALFRRLQGKCRDEIEQQFIRQESRLNHRERKSYVYTIFDLQRFFKGFMAKKMPHVLDQNKVDTFFIQELCLLNKTLFHHSGNLHQHLIRYATMFFDHPYGDTVLLEEMERDFRFRSRFFHQPQAPKPAVSRSRAREIFNLTAAEITLMDKRSLTRRFRKLAREHHPDKGGSHDKFVELSEAYQALLEKITSS
;
A
#
# COMPACT_ATOMS: atom_id res chain seq x y z
N MET A 1 -16.27 7.94 14.30
CA MET A 1 -17.12 6.78 13.88
C MET A 1 -16.52 6.10 12.64
N TYR A 2 -16.91 4.86 12.32
CA TYR A 2 -16.47 4.18 11.10
C TYR A 2 -17.53 3.24 10.56
N LEU A 3 -17.41 2.91 9.26
CA LEU A 3 -18.29 1.97 8.60
C LEU A 3 -17.70 0.57 8.65
N ALA A 4 -18.38 -0.35 9.31
CA ALA A 4 -18.03 -1.76 9.34
C ALA A 4 -18.81 -2.53 8.27
N LYS A 5 -18.11 -3.29 7.45
CA LYS A 5 -18.67 -4.20 6.46
C LYS A 5 -18.58 -5.62 6.99
N ILE A 6 -19.71 -6.22 7.32
CA ILE A 6 -19.79 -7.59 7.85
C ILE A 6 -20.37 -8.49 6.78
N LYS A 7 -19.71 -9.62 6.55
CA LYS A 7 -20.20 -10.68 5.64
C LYS A 7 -20.63 -11.88 6.47
N LYS A 8 -21.93 -12.17 6.49
CA LYS A 8 -22.49 -13.40 7.12
C LYS A 8 -23.28 -14.18 6.09
N HIS A 9 -23.03 -15.47 5.94
CA HIS A 9 -23.78 -16.38 5.06
C HIS A 9 -24.03 -15.82 3.65
N ARG A 10 -23.00 -15.27 3.00
CA ARG A 10 -23.04 -14.60 1.68
C ARG A 10 -23.78 -13.25 1.63
N GLN A 11 -24.39 -12.81 2.72
CA GLN A 11 -24.98 -11.47 2.80
C GLN A 11 -23.97 -10.48 3.39
N ILE A 12 -23.95 -9.29 2.81
CA ILE A 12 -23.15 -8.17 3.28
C ILE A 12 -24.09 -7.22 4.01
N THR A 13 -23.72 -6.84 5.23
CA THR A 13 -24.43 -5.84 6.02
C THR A 13 -23.45 -4.78 6.44
N TYR A 14 -23.86 -3.53 6.37
CA TYR A 14 -23.06 -2.40 6.80
C TYR A 14 -23.60 -1.87 8.13
N LEU A 15 -22.67 -1.54 9.05
CA LEU A 15 -22.99 -0.96 10.35
C LEU A 15 -22.13 0.28 10.57
N ILE A 16 -22.68 1.28 11.21
CA ILE A 16 -21.91 2.38 11.80
C ILE A 16 -21.47 1.93 13.18
N ARG A 17 -20.17 2.01 13.43
CA ARG A 17 -19.49 1.66 14.67
C ARG A 17 -18.66 2.81 15.18
N GLU A 18 -18.40 2.80 16.47
CA GLU A 18 -17.48 3.70 17.13
C GLU A 18 -16.45 2.91 17.94
N SER A 19 -15.17 3.33 17.84
CA SER A 19 -14.14 2.80 18.72
C SER A 19 -14.32 3.38 20.12
N VAL A 20 -14.35 2.52 21.12
CA VAL A 20 -14.47 2.88 22.53
C VAL A 20 -13.28 2.31 23.31
N MET A 21 -12.85 3.05 24.33
CA MET A 21 -11.83 2.58 25.27
C MET A 21 -12.54 2.19 26.57
N GLU A 22 -12.53 0.90 26.89
CA GLU A 22 -13.07 0.36 28.12
C GLU A 22 -11.96 -0.38 28.88
N ASN A 23 -11.69 0.03 30.12
CA ASN A 23 -10.66 -0.58 30.97
C ASN A 23 -9.30 -0.78 30.27
N ASP A 24 -8.80 0.26 29.60
CA ASP A 24 -7.57 0.24 28.78
C ASP A 24 -7.59 -0.72 27.58
N ALA A 25 -8.71 -1.34 27.28
CA ALA A 25 -8.88 -2.14 26.08
C ALA A 25 -9.67 -1.38 25.01
N ALA A 26 -9.14 -1.34 23.78
CA ALA A 26 -9.84 -0.72 22.66
C ALA A 26 -10.87 -1.71 22.09
N GLY A 27 -12.15 -1.39 22.26
CA GLY A 27 -13.29 -2.11 21.74
C GLY A 27 -14.09 -1.29 20.72
N PHE A 28 -15.24 -1.81 20.31
CA PHE A 28 -16.17 -1.07 19.47
C PHE A 28 -17.60 -1.20 19.98
N ARG A 29 -18.41 -0.20 19.66
CA ARG A 29 -19.83 -0.17 19.92
C ARG A 29 -20.61 -0.03 18.61
N ASP A 30 -21.64 -0.87 18.42
CA ASP A 30 -22.56 -0.77 17.29
C ASP A 30 -23.53 0.40 17.51
N ILE A 31 -23.48 1.40 16.62
CA ILE A 31 -24.36 2.55 16.67
C ILE A 31 -25.64 2.26 15.88
N CYS A 32 -25.50 1.95 14.58
CA CYS A 32 -26.66 1.78 13.71
C CYS A 32 -26.38 0.75 12.63
N SER A 33 -27.38 -0.07 12.31
CA SER A 33 -27.34 -0.95 11.13
C SER A 33 -27.91 -0.22 9.91
N LEU A 34 -27.14 -0.24 8.82
CA LEU A 34 -27.53 0.37 7.53
C LEU A 34 -28.12 -0.67 6.56
N GLY A 35 -28.05 -1.96 6.91
CA GLY A 35 -28.44 -3.02 6.01
C GLY A 35 -27.44 -3.25 4.85
N PRO A 36 -27.88 -3.91 3.75
CA PRO A 36 -27.02 -4.24 2.63
C PRO A 36 -26.73 -3.07 1.69
N LEU A 37 -27.54 -2.01 1.72
CA LEU A 37 -27.51 -0.89 0.78
C LEU A 37 -27.37 0.46 1.50
N PRO A 38 -26.18 0.88 1.93
CA PRO A 38 -25.97 2.17 2.61
C PRO A 38 -26.42 3.36 1.77
N GLY A 39 -26.39 3.28 0.45
CA GLY A 39 -26.87 4.34 -0.45
C GLY A 39 -28.35 4.67 -0.31
N ALA A 40 -29.17 3.78 0.28
CA ALA A 40 -30.56 4.04 0.58
C ALA A 40 -30.77 5.13 1.66
N TRP A 41 -29.72 5.45 2.42
CA TRP A 41 -29.71 6.49 3.44
C TRP A 41 -29.16 7.84 2.93
N ILE A 42 -29.09 8.00 1.60
CA ILE A 42 -28.63 9.24 0.97
C ILE A 42 -29.80 9.88 0.24
N ASP A 43 -30.12 11.11 0.60
CA ASP A 43 -31.14 11.92 -0.03
C ASP A 43 -30.53 12.85 -1.07
N TYR A 44 -31.20 12.99 -2.21
CA TYR A 44 -30.77 13.81 -3.35
C TYR A 44 -31.81 14.89 -3.63
N PRO A 45 -31.69 16.10 -3.06
CA PRO A 45 -32.68 17.16 -3.21
C PRO A 45 -32.74 17.77 -4.62
N GLY A 46 -31.74 17.55 -5.44
CA GLY A 46 -31.64 18.02 -6.81
C GLY A 46 -30.25 18.50 -7.21
N GLY A 47 -29.97 18.59 -8.50
CA GLY A 47 -28.66 18.94 -9.02
C GLY A 47 -27.56 18.00 -8.52
N ASN A 48 -26.45 18.57 -8.08
CA ASN A 48 -25.32 17.82 -7.51
C ASN A 48 -25.35 17.75 -5.97
N ALA A 49 -26.45 18.20 -5.34
CA ALA A 49 -26.58 18.19 -3.88
C ALA A 49 -26.95 16.77 -3.39
N TRP A 50 -26.40 16.42 -2.24
CA TRP A 50 -26.72 15.19 -1.53
C TRP A 50 -26.49 15.41 -0.03
N HIS A 51 -27.18 14.68 0.79
CA HIS A 51 -26.97 14.65 2.24
C HIS A 51 -27.37 13.29 2.80
N VAL A 52 -26.90 12.98 3.99
CA VAL A 52 -27.33 11.79 4.72
C VAL A 52 -28.73 12.02 5.25
N SER A 53 -29.62 11.04 5.12
CA SER A 53 -31.01 11.13 5.53
C SER A 53 -31.15 11.62 6.99
N PRO A 54 -31.98 12.62 7.24
CA PRO A 54 -32.21 13.15 8.59
C PRO A 54 -32.68 12.10 9.60
N GLU A 55 -33.41 11.09 9.13
CA GLU A 55 -33.82 9.95 9.97
C GLU A 55 -32.62 9.16 10.50
N LEU A 56 -31.64 8.92 9.65
CA LEU A 56 -30.42 8.23 10.08
C LEU A 56 -29.60 9.09 11.05
N VAL A 57 -29.46 10.38 10.76
CA VAL A 57 -28.77 11.33 11.64
C VAL A 57 -29.42 11.32 13.04
N ARG A 58 -30.75 11.35 13.12
CA ARG A 58 -31.48 11.25 14.40
C ARG A 58 -31.17 9.94 15.12
N ARG A 59 -31.24 8.79 14.44
CA ARG A 59 -30.94 7.49 15.03
C ARG A 59 -29.51 7.39 15.57
N ILE A 60 -28.55 8.06 14.93
CA ILE A 60 -27.17 8.12 15.39
C ILE A 60 -27.07 9.02 16.61
N SER A 61 -27.72 10.22 16.59
CA SER A 61 -27.68 11.17 17.67
C SER A 61 -28.30 10.65 18.98
N GLU A 62 -29.26 9.73 18.90
CA GLU A 62 -29.83 9.06 20.05
C GLU A 62 -28.82 8.16 20.81
N LYS A 63 -27.76 7.72 20.14
CA LYS A 63 -26.76 6.79 20.68
C LYS A 63 -25.37 7.40 20.89
N THR A 64 -25.10 8.54 20.28
CA THR A 64 -23.79 9.20 20.30
C THR A 64 -23.93 10.66 20.69
N GLN A 65 -23.09 11.13 21.61
CA GLN A 65 -23.20 12.51 22.14
C GLN A 65 -22.87 13.61 21.13
N GLN A 66 -22.03 13.30 20.14
CA GLN A 66 -21.68 14.24 19.08
C GLN A 66 -21.69 13.54 17.72
N VAL A 67 -22.48 14.07 16.81
CA VAL A 67 -22.52 13.65 15.41
C VAL A 67 -21.85 14.74 14.59
N ASP A 68 -20.67 14.44 14.07
CA ASP A 68 -19.99 15.31 13.12
C ASP A 68 -20.54 15.03 11.72
N SER A 69 -21.21 16.04 11.15
CA SER A 69 -21.79 15.95 9.80
C SER A 69 -20.72 15.67 8.73
N GLU A 70 -19.52 16.26 8.85
CA GLU A 70 -18.43 16.02 7.90
C GLU A 70 -17.94 14.58 7.98
N GLU A 71 -17.83 14.02 9.18
CA GLU A 71 -17.44 12.62 9.37
C GLU A 71 -18.48 11.67 8.76
N LEU A 72 -19.77 11.94 8.92
CA LEU A 72 -20.84 11.16 8.28
C LEU A 72 -20.79 11.27 6.76
N GLU A 73 -20.64 12.44 6.21
CA GLU A 73 -20.49 12.63 4.77
C GLU A 73 -19.27 11.87 4.23
N ASP A 74 -18.16 11.87 4.97
CA ASP A 74 -16.97 11.08 4.60
C ASP A 74 -17.24 9.57 4.58
N LEU A 75 -18.04 9.07 5.52
CA LEU A 75 -18.43 7.66 5.58
C LEU A 75 -19.35 7.26 4.42
N PHE A 76 -20.28 8.13 4.03
CA PHE A 76 -21.26 7.86 2.97
C PHE A 76 -20.75 8.19 1.57
N TRP A 77 -19.68 8.94 1.42
CA TRP A 77 -19.08 9.31 0.13
C TRP A 77 -18.90 8.15 -0.86
N PRO A 78 -18.44 6.95 -0.49
CA PRO A 78 -18.31 5.83 -1.42
C PRO A 78 -19.62 5.36 -2.06
N PHE A 79 -20.76 5.68 -1.43
CA PHE A 79 -22.10 5.25 -1.83
C PHE A 79 -22.89 6.34 -2.55
N VAL A 80 -22.37 7.57 -2.62
CA VAL A 80 -22.94 8.65 -3.42
C VAL A 80 -22.91 8.28 -4.90
N ARG A 81 -23.95 8.67 -5.62
CA ARG A 81 -24.06 8.44 -7.08
C ARG A 81 -22.79 8.85 -7.81
N PRO A 82 -22.30 8.03 -8.76
CA PRO A 82 -21.02 8.28 -9.44
C PRO A 82 -20.95 9.64 -10.16
N ASP A 83 -22.07 10.07 -10.79
CA ASP A 83 -22.17 11.34 -11.49
C ASP A 83 -21.96 12.53 -10.54
N ILE A 84 -22.66 12.55 -9.40
CA ILE A 84 -22.52 13.60 -8.37
C ILE A 84 -21.12 13.56 -7.76
N ARG A 85 -20.61 12.35 -7.48
CA ARG A 85 -19.29 12.20 -6.90
C ARG A 85 -18.20 12.72 -7.82
N GLN A 86 -18.31 12.48 -9.13
CA GLN A 86 -17.36 12.99 -10.13
C GLN A 86 -17.45 14.52 -10.24
N ALA A 87 -18.66 15.09 -10.24
CA ALA A 87 -18.86 16.53 -10.32
C ALA A 87 -18.35 17.28 -9.08
N THR A 88 -18.48 16.70 -7.87
CA THR A 88 -18.19 17.37 -6.61
C THR A 88 -16.84 17.03 -5.99
N ALA A 89 -16.13 16.02 -6.50
CA ALA A 89 -14.84 15.56 -5.96
C ALA A 89 -13.80 16.71 -5.81
N HIS A 90 -13.69 17.58 -6.81
CA HIS A 90 -12.72 18.69 -6.80
C HIS A 90 -13.03 19.74 -5.71
N PHE A 91 -14.29 19.95 -5.37
CA PHE A 91 -14.69 20.91 -4.32
C PHE A 91 -14.42 20.34 -2.94
N ARG A 92 -14.64 19.05 -2.76
CA ARG A 92 -14.42 18.35 -1.50
C ARG A 92 -12.96 18.38 -1.03
N GLU A 93 -12.01 18.27 -1.97
CA GLU A 93 -10.59 18.33 -1.63
C GLU A 93 -10.10 19.73 -1.27
N ARG A 94 -10.73 20.79 -1.84
CA ARG A 94 -10.34 22.19 -1.59
C ARG A 94 -10.62 22.67 -0.17
N GLY A 95 -11.65 22.14 0.49
CA GLY A 95 -12.01 22.50 1.88
C GLY A 95 -11.14 21.84 2.95
N LYS A 96 -10.49 20.74 2.60
CA LYS A 96 -9.65 19.98 3.54
C LYS A 96 -8.21 20.52 3.56
N THR A 97 -8.02 21.73 4.11
CA THR A 97 -6.68 22.16 4.51
C THR A 97 -6.20 21.21 5.59
N SER A 98 -5.41 20.22 5.18
CA SER A 98 -4.68 19.37 6.13
C SER A 98 -3.73 20.29 6.92
N THR A 99 -4.17 20.76 8.06
CA THR A 99 -3.28 21.37 9.05
C THR A 99 -2.33 20.29 9.53
N TYR A 100 -1.22 20.16 8.80
CA TYR A 100 -0.20 19.16 9.09
C TYR A 100 0.54 19.59 10.36
N ARG A 101 -0.07 19.28 11.51
CA ARG A 101 0.60 19.45 12.81
C ARG A 101 1.75 18.46 12.88
N ARG A 102 2.96 18.96 13.06
CA ARG A 102 4.14 18.13 13.34
C ARG A 102 3.93 17.36 14.64
N MET A 103 4.20 16.06 14.61
CA MET A 103 4.15 15.22 15.81
C MET A 103 5.31 15.59 16.75
N THR A 104 5.02 15.65 18.05
CA THR A 104 6.03 15.80 19.09
C THR A 104 6.92 14.55 19.16
N ARG A 105 8.03 14.63 19.89
CA ARG A 105 8.93 13.49 20.12
C ARG A 105 8.22 12.37 20.88
N GLU A 106 7.41 12.72 21.85
CA GLU A 106 6.64 11.81 22.69
C GLU A 106 5.55 11.09 21.89
N GLU A 107 4.79 11.83 21.07
CA GLU A 107 3.80 11.27 20.15
C GLU A 107 4.44 10.27 19.17
N LYS A 108 5.60 10.60 18.62
CA LYS A 108 6.34 9.69 17.74
C LYS A 108 6.74 8.40 18.45
N ALA A 109 7.26 8.53 19.68
CA ALA A 109 7.65 7.37 20.49
C ALA A 109 6.44 6.51 20.87
N ALA A 110 5.32 7.12 21.24
CA ALA A 110 4.07 6.43 21.54
C ALA A 110 3.58 5.65 20.32
N VAL A 111 3.46 6.29 19.14
CA VAL A 111 3.04 5.65 17.89
C VAL A 111 3.97 4.51 17.51
N ALA A 112 5.29 4.70 17.63
CA ALA A 112 6.26 3.66 17.30
C ALA A 112 6.10 2.42 18.19
N ARG A 113 5.76 2.62 19.47
CA ARG A 113 5.58 1.55 20.47
C ARG A 113 4.22 0.84 20.33
N THR A 114 3.13 1.59 20.14
CA THR A 114 1.77 1.05 20.17
C THR A 114 1.34 0.42 18.86
N THR A 115 1.96 0.80 17.71
CA THR A 115 1.60 0.22 16.42
C THR A 115 2.23 -1.15 16.25
N HIS A 116 1.39 -2.17 16.04
CA HIS A 116 1.84 -3.55 15.83
C HIS A 116 2.69 -3.69 14.56
N ALA A 117 3.69 -4.58 14.57
CA ALA A 117 4.60 -4.80 13.43
C ALA A 117 3.85 -5.19 12.14
N PHE A 118 2.83 -6.01 12.24
CA PHE A 118 1.96 -6.40 11.15
C PHE A 118 1.29 -5.18 10.48
N ASP A 119 0.80 -4.22 11.28
CA ASP A 119 0.17 -2.99 10.78
C ASP A 119 1.18 -2.06 10.11
N LYS A 120 2.40 -1.96 10.68
CA LYS A 120 3.49 -1.18 10.07
C LYS A 120 3.81 -1.71 8.67
N ARG A 121 3.91 -3.03 8.52
CA ARG A 121 4.17 -3.65 7.22
C ARG A 121 3.05 -3.40 6.22
N ARG A 122 1.79 -3.49 6.66
CA ARG A 122 0.62 -3.21 5.81
C ARG A 122 0.61 -1.78 5.30
N VAL A 123 0.76 -0.79 6.21
CA VAL A 123 0.81 0.62 5.83
C VAL A 123 1.95 0.90 4.85
N HIS A 124 3.12 0.32 5.11
CA HIS A 124 4.29 0.53 4.25
C HIS A 124 4.05 -0.05 2.85
N PHE A 125 3.60 -1.29 2.75
CA PHE A 125 3.35 -1.92 1.45
C PHE A 125 2.27 -1.19 0.66
N LEU A 126 1.13 -0.89 1.28
CA LEU A 126 0.01 -0.19 0.61
C LEU A 126 0.37 1.22 0.14
N LYS A 127 1.36 1.85 0.77
CA LYS A 127 1.83 3.18 0.37
C LYS A 127 2.93 3.14 -0.69
N PHE A 128 3.82 2.18 -0.63
CA PHE A 128 5.06 2.16 -1.40
C PHE A 128 5.20 0.97 -2.35
N GLY A 129 4.45 -0.08 -2.14
CA GLY A 129 4.46 -1.30 -2.96
C GLY A 129 5.72 -2.16 -2.82
N ASN A 130 6.58 -1.91 -1.83
CA ASN A 130 7.87 -2.59 -1.68
C ASN A 130 7.77 -3.82 -0.79
N MET A 131 8.33 -4.95 -1.28
CA MET A 131 8.46 -6.17 -0.48
C MET A 131 9.60 -6.06 0.53
N ASP A 132 10.76 -5.55 0.13
CA ASP A 132 11.85 -5.26 1.07
C ASP A 132 11.58 -3.94 1.78
N GLN A 133 11.08 -4.04 2.99
CA GLN A 133 10.68 -2.90 3.81
C GLN A 133 11.80 -2.39 4.73
N GLY A 134 12.92 -3.11 4.80
CA GLY A 134 13.98 -2.83 5.73
C GLY A 134 13.56 -2.99 7.21
N PRO A 135 14.37 -2.52 8.16
CA PRO A 135 14.05 -2.58 9.58
C PRO A 135 12.87 -1.68 9.94
N LEU A 136 11.84 -2.24 10.59
CA LEU A 136 10.62 -1.52 11.00
C LEU A 136 10.91 -0.32 11.93
N VAL A 137 12.01 -0.36 12.68
CA VAL A 137 12.42 0.72 13.58
C VAL A 137 12.77 2.00 12.85
N ASN A 138 13.21 1.88 11.59
CA ASN A 138 13.57 3.01 10.74
C ASN A 138 12.37 3.67 10.04
N MET A 139 11.18 3.06 10.15
CA MET A 139 9.98 3.61 9.51
C MET A 139 9.52 4.87 10.25
N PRO A 140 9.24 5.97 9.53
CA PRO A 140 8.76 7.20 10.15
C PRO A 140 7.44 6.98 10.91
N PRO A 141 7.35 7.27 12.22
CA PRO A 141 6.12 7.08 13.01
C PRO A 141 4.90 7.84 12.45
N ALA A 142 5.12 8.94 11.76
CA ALA A 142 4.06 9.72 11.11
C ALA A 142 3.21 8.90 10.11
N LEU A 143 3.78 7.83 9.54
CA LEU A 143 3.04 6.92 8.64
C LEU A 143 1.88 6.22 9.35
N PHE A 144 2.02 5.96 10.64
CA PHE A 144 1.10 5.15 11.44
C PHE A 144 0.15 6.00 12.29
N ARG A 145 0.23 7.33 12.20
CA ARG A 145 -0.59 8.26 13.00
C ARG A 145 -2.08 7.96 12.89
N ARG A 146 -2.55 7.60 11.69
CA ARG A 146 -3.97 7.31 11.42
C ARG A 146 -4.50 6.04 12.10
N LEU A 147 -3.63 5.21 12.67
CA LEU A 147 -4.02 3.99 13.39
C LEU A 147 -4.18 4.24 14.88
N GLN A 148 -3.78 5.41 15.39
CA GLN A 148 -3.84 5.69 16.82
C GLN A 148 -5.27 5.95 17.28
N GLY A 149 -5.59 5.49 18.50
CA GLY A 149 -6.91 5.66 19.10
C GLY A 149 -8.01 4.81 18.46
N LYS A 150 -7.66 3.87 17.57
CA LYS A 150 -8.60 3.00 16.86
C LYS A 150 -8.61 1.59 17.45
N CYS A 151 -9.78 1.00 17.56
CA CYS A 151 -9.91 -0.41 17.93
C CYS A 151 -9.45 -1.33 16.78
N ARG A 152 -9.22 -2.60 17.10
CA ARG A 152 -8.77 -3.59 16.11
C ARG A 152 -9.71 -3.70 14.92
N ASP A 153 -11.03 -3.71 15.16
CA ASP A 153 -12.02 -3.82 14.09
C ASP A 153 -11.97 -2.60 13.15
N GLU A 154 -11.87 -1.37 13.67
CA GLU A 154 -11.74 -0.16 12.84
C GLU A 154 -10.49 -0.19 11.96
N ILE A 155 -9.36 -0.63 12.54
CA ILE A 155 -8.10 -0.80 11.80
C ILE A 155 -8.29 -1.79 10.66
N GLU A 156 -8.94 -2.95 10.92
CA GLU A 156 -9.21 -3.95 9.88
C GLU A 156 -10.14 -3.45 8.79
N GLN A 157 -11.20 -2.73 9.14
CA GLN A 157 -12.13 -2.11 8.17
C GLN A 157 -11.42 -1.08 7.29
N GLN A 158 -10.48 -0.31 7.86
CA GLN A 158 -9.66 0.61 7.10
C GLN A 158 -8.76 -0.14 6.08
N PHE A 159 -8.11 -1.23 6.52
CA PHE A 159 -7.27 -2.04 5.64
C PHE A 159 -8.06 -2.76 4.56
N ILE A 160 -9.23 -3.32 4.86
CA ILE A 160 -10.12 -3.95 3.86
C ILE A 160 -10.39 -2.98 2.69
N ARG A 161 -10.66 -1.71 2.99
CA ARG A 161 -10.90 -0.67 1.96
C ARG A 161 -9.64 -0.36 1.13
N GLN A 162 -8.47 -0.35 1.76
CA GLN A 162 -7.21 -0.08 1.05
C GLN A 162 -6.75 -1.30 0.24
N GLU A 163 -6.84 -2.49 0.80
CA GLU A 163 -6.48 -3.77 0.18
C GLU A 163 -7.35 -4.10 -1.03
N SER A 164 -8.60 -3.60 -1.09
CA SER A 164 -9.47 -3.78 -2.26
C SER A 164 -8.91 -3.14 -3.54
N ARG A 165 -7.96 -2.22 -3.41
CA ARG A 165 -7.29 -1.53 -4.54
C ARG A 165 -6.05 -2.29 -5.04
N LEU A 166 -5.62 -3.34 -4.32
CA LEU A 166 -4.49 -4.15 -4.74
C LEU A 166 -4.82 -4.92 -6.02
N ASN A 167 -3.89 -4.86 -6.96
CA ASN A 167 -3.97 -5.68 -8.16
C ASN A 167 -3.91 -7.17 -7.78
N HIS A 168 -4.56 -8.02 -8.57
CA HIS A 168 -4.52 -9.48 -8.38
C HIS A 168 -3.09 -10.03 -8.29
N ARG A 169 -2.17 -9.49 -9.07
CA ARG A 169 -0.75 -9.89 -9.10
C ARG A 169 0.05 -9.45 -7.87
N GLU A 170 -0.43 -8.46 -7.12
CA GLU A 170 0.26 -7.94 -5.93
C GLU A 170 -0.19 -8.65 -4.65
N ARG A 171 -1.34 -9.33 -4.66
CA ARG A 171 -1.97 -9.87 -3.45
C ARG A 171 -1.11 -10.90 -2.72
N LYS A 172 -0.53 -11.86 -3.42
CA LYS A 172 0.34 -12.88 -2.81
C LYS A 172 1.62 -12.26 -2.27
N SER A 173 2.25 -11.37 -3.03
CA SER A 173 3.45 -10.61 -2.60
C SER A 173 3.16 -9.70 -1.40
N TYR A 174 1.99 -9.08 -1.37
CA TYR A 174 1.51 -8.30 -0.23
C TYR A 174 1.44 -9.18 1.03
N VAL A 175 0.74 -10.32 0.96
CA VAL A 175 0.61 -11.24 2.11
C VAL A 175 1.97 -11.78 2.55
N TYR A 176 2.82 -12.19 1.61
CA TYR A 176 4.18 -12.63 1.89
C TYR A 176 4.95 -11.59 2.72
N THR A 177 4.83 -10.31 2.34
CA THR A 177 5.54 -9.21 2.99
C THR A 177 4.98 -8.87 4.37
N ILE A 178 3.65 -8.76 4.51
CA ILE A 178 3.04 -8.34 5.78
C ILE A 178 3.16 -9.38 6.88
N PHE A 179 3.24 -10.67 6.51
CA PHE A 179 3.54 -11.77 7.43
C PHE A 179 5.04 -11.98 7.67
N ASP A 180 5.91 -11.13 7.06
CA ASP A 180 7.37 -11.19 7.20
C ASP A 180 7.98 -12.54 6.84
N LEU A 181 7.42 -13.21 5.85
CA LEU A 181 7.87 -14.55 5.47
C LEU A 181 9.31 -14.55 4.96
N GLN A 182 9.80 -13.41 4.47
CA GLN A 182 11.19 -13.22 4.04
C GLN A 182 12.22 -13.55 5.13
N ARG A 183 11.87 -13.42 6.42
CA ARG A 183 12.79 -13.68 7.54
C ARG A 183 13.20 -15.15 7.67
N PHE A 184 12.41 -16.07 7.13
CA PHE A 184 12.68 -17.51 7.16
C PHE A 184 13.64 -17.98 6.07
N PHE A 185 13.98 -17.10 5.13
CA PHE A 185 14.83 -17.42 4.00
C PHE A 185 16.03 -16.48 3.97
N LYS A 186 17.19 -17.04 3.55
CA LYS A 186 18.42 -16.25 3.42
C LYS A 186 18.56 -15.72 1.99
N GLY A 187 19.17 -14.54 1.87
CA GLY A 187 19.57 -13.97 0.60
C GLY A 187 18.58 -12.98 -0.02
N PHE A 188 19.00 -12.42 -1.13
CA PHE A 188 18.29 -11.38 -1.86
C PHE A 188 16.95 -11.88 -2.44
N MET A 189 16.93 -13.14 -2.89
CA MET A 189 15.74 -13.74 -3.51
C MET A 189 14.52 -13.71 -2.59
N ALA A 190 14.72 -13.93 -1.28
CA ALA A 190 13.64 -13.87 -0.30
C ALA A 190 12.97 -12.50 -0.22
N LYS A 191 13.73 -11.43 -0.51
CA LYS A 191 13.24 -10.05 -0.41
C LYS A 191 12.60 -9.53 -1.70
N LYS A 192 12.99 -10.07 -2.84
CA LYS A 192 12.61 -9.54 -4.16
C LYS A 192 11.87 -10.52 -5.06
N MET A 193 12.14 -11.81 -4.92
CA MET A 193 11.64 -12.84 -5.83
C MET A 193 11.11 -14.08 -5.08
N PRO A 194 10.07 -13.91 -4.23
CA PRO A 194 9.57 -15.03 -3.41
C PRO A 194 9.05 -16.21 -4.24
N HIS A 195 8.68 -15.99 -5.49
CA HIS A 195 8.22 -17.05 -6.41
C HIS A 195 9.28 -18.08 -6.76
N VAL A 196 10.57 -17.77 -6.59
CA VAL A 196 11.68 -18.73 -6.84
C VAL A 196 12.06 -19.54 -5.61
N LEU A 197 11.49 -19.23 -4.45
CA LEU A 197 11.72 -19.98 -3.22
C LEU A 197 10.98 -21.32 -3.24
N ASP A 198 11.34 -22.22 -2.32
CA ASP A 198 10.59 -23.45 -2.06
C ASP A 198 9.17 -23.10 -1.55
N GLN A 199 8.19 -23.20 -2.44
CA GLN A 199 6.80 -22.79 -2.16
C GLN A 199 6.18 -23.62 -1.03
N ASN A 200 6.52 -24.90 -0.87
CA ASN A 200 6.00 -25.71 0.22
C ASN A 200 6.44 -25.17 1.59
N LYS A 201 7.68 -24.69 1.68
CA LYS A 201 8.17 -24.03 2.90
C LYS A 201 7.51 -22.67 3.11
N VAL A 202 7.34 -21.89 2.04
CA VAL A 202 6.65 -20.58 2.12
C VAL A 202 5.23 -20.76 2.62
N ASP A 203 4.49 -21.73 2.09
CA ASP A 203 3.13 -22.06 2.50
C ASP A 203 3.08 -22.51 3.98
N THR A 204 4.02 -23.37 4.38
CA THR A 204 4.12 -23.83 5.78
C THR A 204 4.35 -22.66 6.74
N PHE A 205 5.30 -21.80 6.45
CA PHE A 205 5.58 -20.62 7.28
C PHE A 205 4.41 -19.62 7.28
N PHE A 206 3.74 -19.44 6.16
CA PHE A 206 2.54 -18.60 6.11
C PHE A 206 1.45 -19.10 7.05
N ILE A 207 1.15 -20.41 7.01
CA ILE A 207 0.13 -21.01 7.89
C ILE A 207 0.54 -20.84 9.34
N GLN A 208 1.80 -21.07 9.70
CA GLN A 208 2.30 -20.87 11.07
C GLN A 208 2.13 -19.43 11.54
N GLU A 209 2.54 -18.44 10.73
CA GLU A 209 2.42 -17.04 11.07
C GLU A 209 0.96 -16.56 11.13
N LEU A 210 0.11 -17.09 10.25
CA LEU A 210 -1.33 -16.82 10.27
C LEU A 210 -1.97 -17.32 11.58
N CYS A 211 -1.64 -18.53 12.00
CA CYS A 211 -2.11 -19.10 13.28
C CYS A 211 -1.56 -18.33 14.49
N LEU A 212 -0.29 -17.92 14.43
CA LEU A 212 0.33 -17.12 15.48
C LEU A 212 -0.38 -15.76 15.61
N LEU A 213 -0.59 -15.07 14.49
CA LEU A 213 -1.28 -13.79 14.47
C LEU A 213 -2.73 -13.90 14.98
N ASN A 214 -3.43 -14.98 14.63
CA ASN A 214 -4.78 -15.27 15.12
C ASN A 214 -4.85 -15.32 16.66
N LYS A 215 -3.85 -15.92 17.29
CA LYS A 215 -3.75 -16.02 18.76
C LYS A 215 -3.29 -14.72 19.40
N THR A 216 -2.26 -14.07 18.85
CA THR A 216 -1.58 -12.96 19.53
C THR A 216 -2.25 -11.61 19.31
N LEU A 217 -2.73 -11.32 18.10
CA LEU A 217 -3.31 -10.01 17.76
C LEU A 217 -4.84 -10.02 17.78
N PHE A 218 -5.46 -11.15 17.42
CA PHE A 218 -6.92 -11.28 17.38
C PHE A 218 -7.48 -12.01 18.59
N HIS A 219 -6.62 -12.54 19.50
CA HIS A 219 -7.00 -13.26 20.72
C HIS A 219 -8.02 -14.37 20.47
N HIS A 220 -7.88 -15.05 19.31
CA HIS A 220 -8.80 -16.09 18.88
C HIS A 220 -8.10 -17.46 18.83
N SER A 221 -8.60 -18.43 19.59
CA SER A 221 -7.97 -19.74 19.77
C SER A 221 -8.69 -20.91 19.06
N GLY A 222 -9.76 -20.64 18.37
CA GLY A 222 -10.52 -21.65 17.63
C GLY A 222 -10.27 -21.55 16.12
N ASN A 223 -11.36 -21.33 15.40
CA ASN A 223 -11.31 -21.09 13.97
C ASN A 223 -10.56 -19.80 13.64
N LEU A 224 -10.18 -19.65 12.38
CA LEU A 224 -9.53 -18.44 11.91
C LEU A 224 -10.48 -17.23 12.03
N HIS A 225 -10.00 -16.16 12.65
CA HIS A 225 -10.77 -14.92 12.80
C HIS A 225 -11.20 -14.38 11.42
N GLN A 226 -12.44 -13.87 11.32
CA GLN A 226 -13.03 -13.43 10.05
C GLN A 226 -12.17 -12.44 9.26
N HIS A 227 -11.44 -11.55 9.94
CA HIS A 227 -10.56 -10.60 9.30
C HIS A 227 -9.28 -11.24 8.71
N LEU A 228 -8.91 -12.43 9.14
CA LEU A 228 -7.71 -13.12 8.63
C LEU A 228 -8.02 -14.04 7.44
N ILE A 229 -9.26 -14.45 7.26
CA ILE A 229 -9.68 -15.34 6.15
C ILE A 229 -9.27 -14.75 4.80
N ARG A 230 -9.38 -13.41 4.62
CA ARG A 230 -9.00 -12.75 3.38
C ARG A 230 -7.53 -12.91 3.00
N TYR A 231 -6.64 -13.03 3.99
CA TYR A 231 -5.21 -13.24 3.71
C TYR A 231 -4.93 -14.66 3.23
N ALA A 232 -5.65 -15.66 3.74
CA ALA A 232 -5.59 -17.02 3.20
C ALA A 232 -6.05 -17.02 1.73
N THR A 233 -7.17 -16.37 1.41
CA THR A 233 -7.66 -16.21 0.05
C THR A 233 -6.64 -15.45 -0.83
N MET A 234 -6.09 -14.33 -0.36
CA MET A 234 -5.09 -13.55 -1.12
C MET A 234 -3.81 -14.35 -1.38
N PHE A 235 -3.45 -15.25 -0.49
CA PHE A 235 -2.21 -16.01 -0.58
C PHE A 235 -2.36 -17.25 -1.48
N PHE A 236 -3.42 -18.02 -1.31
CA PHE A 236 -3.60 -19.30 -2.02
C PHE A 236 -4.33 -19.16 -3.36
N ASP A 237 -5.27 -18.21 -3.50
CA ASP A 237 -6.08 -18.06 -4.71
C ASP A 237 -5.43 -17.15 -5.76
N HIS A 238 -4.27 -16.55 -5.46
CA HIS A 238 -3.57 -15.67 -6.38
C HIS A 238 -2.13 -16.13 -6.59
N PRO A 239 -1.64 -16.14 -7.85
CA PRO A 239 -0.22 -16.36 -8.12
C PRO A 239 0.61 -15.13 -7.71
N TYR A 240 1.91 -15.31 -7.57
CA TYR A 240 2.82 -14.16 -7.58
C TYR A 240 2.72 -13.45 -8.93
N GLY A 241 2.70 -12.13 -8.92
CA GLY A 241 2.83 -11.38 -10.15
C GLY A 241 4.16 -11.67 -10.81
N ASP A 242 4.17 -11.74 -12.13
CA ASP A 242 5.40 -11.70 -12.91
C ASP A 242 5.98 -10.29 -12.77
N THR A 243 6.60 -10.03 -11.63
CA THR A 243 7.32 -8.80 -11.40
C THR A 243 8.52 -8.81 -12.32
N VAL A 244 8.38 -8.11 -13.42
CA VAL A 244 9.51 -7.85 -14.28
C VAL A 244 10.53 -7.13 -13.40
N LEU A 245 11.69 -7.74 -13.20
CA LEU A 245 12.81 -7.22 -12.39
C LEU A 245 13.06 -5.73 -12.64
N LEU A 246 12.79 -5.26 -13.85
CA LEU A 246 12.86 -3.86 -14.27
C LEU A 246 11.80 -2.96 -13.62
N GLU A 247 10.55 -3.42 -13.47
CA GLU A 247 9.49 -2.62 -12.84
C GLU A 247 9.73 -2.44 -11.33
N GLU A 248 10.26 -3.47 -10.68
CA GLU A 248 10.67 -3.36 -9.27
C GLU A 248 11.90 -2.45 -9.11
N MET A 249 12.88 -2.57 -10.00
CA MET A 249 14.05 -1.70 -10.01
C MET A 249 13.68 -0.23 -10.30
N GLU A 250 12.76 0.03 -11.23
CA GLU A 250 12.23 1.37 -11.49
C GLU A 250 11.43 1.91 -10.31
N ARG A 251 10.66 1.06 -9.63
CA ARG A 251 9.90 1.45 -8.44
C ARG A 251 10.82 1.76 -7.26
N ASP A 252 11.83 0.93 -7.02
CA ASP A 252 12.85 1.17 -5.99
C ASP A 252 13.68 2.43 -6.28
N PHE A 253 14.01 2.67 -7.54
CA PHE A 253 14.73 3.86 -7.97
C PHE A 253 13.87 5.13 -7.78
N ARG A 254 12.62 5.12 -8.20
CA ARG A 254 11.67 6.23 -7.98
C ARG A 254 11.42 6.48 -6.49
N PHE A 255 11.40 5.43 -5.69
CA PHE A 255 11.24 5.54 -4.24
C PHE A 255 12.47 6.17 -3.60
N ARG A 256 13.66 5.67 -3.89
CA ARG A 256 14.92 6.25 -3.40
C ARG A 256 15.09 7.70 -3.84
N SER A 257 14.80 8.03 -5.07
CA SER A 257 14.88 9.41 -5.59
C SER A 257 13.90 10.38 -4.91
N ARG A 258 12.73 9.92 -4.45
CA ARG A 258 11.76 10.76 -3.73
C ARG A 258 12.11 11.00 -2.26
N PHE A 259 12.82 10.08 -1.61
CA PHE A 259 13.19 10.20 -0.20
C PHE A 259 14.59 10.77 0.04
N PHE A 260 15.48 10.67 -0.94
CA PHE A 260 16.83 11.22 -0.89
C PHE A 260 16.98 12.54 -1.65
N HIS A 261 15.96 13.40 -1.65
CA HIS A 261 16.15 14.80 -1.98
C HIS A 261 16.82 15.55 -0.81
N GLN A 262 18.03 15.09 -0.42
CA GLN A 262 19.09 16.04 -0.12
C GLN A 262 19.66 16.46 -1.49
N PRO A 263 19.91 17.75 -1.72
CA PRO A 263 20.62 18.17 -2.92
C PRO A 263 22.04 17.62 -2.84
N GLN A 264 22.25 16.42 -3.33
CA GLN A 264 23.59 15.99 -3.68
C GLN A 264 23.99 16.82 -4.88
N ALA A 265 25.20 17.38 -4.80
CA ALA A 265 25.83 18.04 -5.93
C ALA A 265 25.66 17.14 -7.18
N PRO A 266 25.32 17.71 -8.33
CA PRO A 266 25.07 16.92 -9.53
C PRO A 266 26.27 16.03 -9.80
N LYS A 267 26.10 14.71 -9.65
CA LYS A 267 27.08 13.76 -10.16
C LYS A 267 27.20 14.02 -11.65
N PRO A 268 28.40 14.07 -12.22
CA PRO A 268 28.58 14.30 -13.65
C PRO A 268 27.79 13.23 -14.40
N ALA A 269 26.77 13.64 -15.11
CA ALA A 269 26.01 12.75 -15.97
C ALA A 269 26.98 12.10 -16.97
N VAL A 270 26.86 10.78 -17.15
CA VAL A 270 27.67 10.06 -18.13
C VAL A 270 27.55 10.77 -19.48
N SER A 271 28.68 11.24 -20.03
CA SER A 271 28.66 11.94 -21.27
C SER A 271 28.10 11.04 -22.38
N ARG A 272 27.47 11.65 -23.40
CA ARG A 272 26.89 10.89 -24.53
C ARG A 272 27.95 10.06 -25.28
N SER A 273 29.21 10.51 -25.34
CA SER A 273 30.33 9.71 -25.86
C SER A 273 30.61 8.49 -25.01
N ARG A 274 30.66 8.66 -23.70
CA ARG A 274 30.88 7.56 -22.77
C ARG A 274 29.73 6.56 -22.77
N ALA A 275 28.47 7.03 -22.86
CA ALA A 275 27.29 6.17 -22.99
C ALA A 275 27.34 5.29 -24.27
N ARG A 276 27.86 5.85 -25.38
CA ARG A 276 28.07 5.08 -26.61
C ARG A 276 29.11 3.99 -26.46
N GLU A 277 30.22 4.26 -25.79
CA GLU A 277 31.25 3.28 -25.48
C GLU A 277 30.72 2.11 -24.64
N ILE A 278 29.98 2.42 -23.57
CA ILE A 278 29.38 1.42 -22.67
C ILE A 278 28.46 0.48 -23.44
N PHE A 279 27.68 1.01 -24.38
CA PHE A 279 26.76 0.23 -25.20
C PHE A 279 27.38 -0.35 -26.47
N ASN A 280 28.69 -0.09 -26.74
CA ASN A 280 29.35 -0.44 -27.98
C ASN A 280 28.54 -0.03 -29.22
N LEU A 281 28.12 1.23 -29.28
CA LEU A 281 27.29 1.79 -30.34
C LEU A 281 27.99 2.95 -31.08
N THR A 282 27.89 2.91 -32.38
CA THR A 282 28.33 4.04 -33.25
C THR A 282 27.29 5.17 -33.27
N ALA A 283 27.72 6.35 -33.66
CA ALA A 283 26.80 7.52 -33.77
C ALA A 283 25.67 7.28 -34.78
N ALA A 284 25.95 6.55 -35.85
CA ALA A 284 24.98 6.21 -36.89
C ALA A 284 23.94 5.19 -36.39
N GLU A 285 24.37 4.17 -35.62
CA GLU A 285 23.46 3.17 -35.05
C GLU A 285 22.46 3.77 -34.09
N ILE A 286 22.83 4.76 -33.27
CA ILE A 286 21.93 5.41 -32.35
C ILE A 286 20.84 6.22 -33.07
N THR A 287 21.18 6.86 -34.22
CA THR A 287 20.21 7.62 -34.95
C THR A 287 19.14 6.76 -35.63
N LEU A 288 19.45 5.51 -35.92
CA LEU A 288 18.56 4.53 -36.54
C LEU A 288 17.87 3.63 -35.52
N MET A 289 18.30 3.69 -34.24
CA MET A 289 17.83 2.78 -33.19
C MET A 289 16.54 3.25 -32.57
N ASP A 290 15.56 2.36 -32.48
CA ASP A 290 14.32 2.58 -31.74
C ASP A 290 14.47 2.27 -30.23
N LYS A 291 13.55 2.78 -29.42
CA LYS A 291 13.50 2.55 -27.97
C LYS A 291 13.51 1.05 -27.59
N ARG A 292 12.85 0.21 -28.41
CA ARG A 292 12.77 -1.25 -28.15
C ARG A 292 14.12 -1.92 -28.32
N SER A 293 14.88 -1.58 -29.32
CA SER A 293 16.21 -2.11 -29.60
C SER A 293 17.22 -1.67 -28.54
N LEU A 294 17.19 -0.41 -28.12
CA LEU A 294 18.01 0.09 -27.00
C LEU A 294 17.69 -0.64 -25.71
N THR A 295 16.41 -0.83 -25.39
CA THR A 295 15.98 -1.56 -24.19
C THR A 295 16.42 -3.02 -24.20
N ARG A 296 16.37 -3.70 -25.37
CA ARG A 296 16.83 -5.08 -25.52
C ARG A 296 18.34 -5.20 -25.25
N ARG A 297 19.11 -4.25 -25.76
CA ARG A 297 20.57 -4.22 -25.56
C ARG A 297 20.94 -3.92 -24.12
N PHE A 298 20.23 -2.98 -23.48
CA PHE A 298 20.35 -2.72 -22.05
C PHE A 298 20.09 -3.97 -21.21
N ARG A 299 19.01 -4.71 -21.47
CA ARG A 299 18.68 -5.95 -20.74
C ARG A 299 19.78 -7.01 -20.85
N LYS A 300 20.43 -7.12 -22.00
CA LYS A 300 21.56 -8.05 -22.20
C LYS A 300 22.74 -7.66 -21.31
N LEU A 301 23.20 -6.41 -21.41
CA LEU A 301 24.33 -5.89 -20.63
C LEU A 301 24.03 -5.87 -19.11
N ALA A 302 22.80 -5.54 -18.73
CA ALA A 302 22.38 -5.57 -17.33
C ALA A 302 22.46 -6.97 -16.70
N ARG A 303 22.19 -8.03 -17.47
CA ARG A 303 22.36 -9.43 -17.01
C ARG A 303 23.83 -9.82 -16.85
N GLU A 304 24.71 -9.30 -17.71
CA GLU A 304 26.15 -9.56 -17.67
C GLU A 304 26.84 -8.85 -16.51
N HIS A 305 26.37 -7.63 -16.16
CA HIS A 305 26.96 -6.80 -15.11
C HIS A 305 26.18 -6.82 -13.79
N HIS A 306 25.20 -7.71 -13.64
CA HIS A 306 24.39 -7.79 -12.43
C HIS A 306 25.24 -8.22 -11.22
N PRO A 307 25.10 -7.55 -10.03
CA PRO A 307 25.88 -7.89 -8.82
C PRO A 307 25.75 -9.36 -8.42
N ASP A 308 24.56 -9.97 -8.56
CA ASP A 308 24.31 -11.37 -8.21
C ASP A 308 25.01 -12.38 -9.14
N LYS A 309 25.52 -11.94 -10.28
CA LYS A 309 26.30 -12.77 -11.22
C LYS A 309 27.80 -12.43 -11.21
N GLY A 310 28.26 -11.77 -10.14
CA GLY A 310 29.66 -11.36 -10.02
C GLY A 310 29.99 -10.04 -10.71
N GLY A 311 29.00 -9.30 -11.19
CA GLY A 311 29.18 -7.97 -11.75
C GLY A 311 29.42 -6.90 -10.69
N SER A 312 30.08 -5.80 -11.07
CA SER A 312 30.33 -4.65 -10.20
C SER A 312 29.11 -3.74 -10.11
N HIS A 313 28.73 -3.34 -8.89
CA HIS A 313 27.68 -2.37 -8.64
C HIS A 313 27.91 -1.04 -9.40
N ASP A 314 29.15 -0.56 -9.41
CA ASP A 314 29.51 0.69 -10.07
C ASP A 314 29.30 0.63 -11.59
N LYS A 315 29.69 -0.51 -12.21
CA LYS A 315 29.45 -0.75 -13.66
C LYS A 315 27.95 -0.82 -13.98
N PHE A 316 27.16 -1.37 -13.08
CA PHE A 316 25.71 -1.43 -13.27
C PHE A 316 25.05 -0.04 -13.17
N VAL A 317 25.52 0.80 -12.23
CA VAL A 317 25.06 2.18 -12.11
C VAL A 317 25.45 2.98 -13.35
N GLU A 318 26.71 2.88 -13.81
CA GLU A 318 27.21 3.54 -15.00
C GLU A 318 26.42 3.12 -16.27
N LEU A 319 26.09 1.83 -16.39
CA LEU A 319 25.26 1.30 -17.48
C LEU A 319 23.83 1.89 -17.45
N SER A 320 23.26 2.06 -16.27
CA SER A 320 21.91 2.63 -16.11
C SER A 320 21.87 4.10 -16.46
N GLU A 321 22.88 4.87 -16.05
CA GLU A 321 23.02 6.29 -16.41
C GLU A 321 23.24 6.45 -17.92
N ALA A 322 24.07 5.58 -18.53
CA ALA A 322 24.30 5.55 -19.97
C ALA A 322 23.02 5.24 -20.76
N TYR A 323 22.18 4.33 -20.27
CA TYR A 323 20.89 4.02 -20.88
C TYR A 323 19.96 5.24 -20.89
N GLN A 324 19.89 5.97 -19.77
CA GLN A 324 19.07 7.18 -19.69
C GLN A 324 19.55 8.26 -20.65
N ALA A 325 20.86 8.51 -20.73
CA ALA A 325 21.46 9.49 -21.63
C ALA A 325 21.18 9.21 -23.13
N LEU A 326 21.12 7.92 -23.52
CA LEU A 326 20.77 7.51 -24.88
C LEU A 326 19.26 7.53 -25.14
N LEU A 327 18.45 7.21 -24.13
CA LEU A 327 17.00 7.22 -24.23
C LEU A 327 16.44 8.63 -24.45
N GLU A 328 16.99 9.62 -23.74
CA GLU A 328 16.62 11.03 -23.93
C GLU A 328 16.85 11.51 -25.37
N LYS A 329 17.92 11.04 -26.02
CA LYS A 329 18.18 11.39 -27.43
C LYS A 329 17.14 10.76 -28.36
N ILE A 330 16.81 9.47 -28.18
CA ILE A 330 15.85 8.76 -29.05
C ILE A 330 14.43 9.30 -28.89
N THR A 331 14.09 9.85 -27.72
CA THR A 331 12.76 10.43 -27.46
C THR A 331 12.67 11.91 -27.85
N SER A 332 13.82 12.58 -28.07
CA SER A 332 13.91 14.00 -28.48
C SER A 332 14.10 14.16 -30.00
N SER A 333 14.29 13.09 -30.75
CA SER A 333 14.36 13.02 -32.23
C SER A 333 13.07 12.51 -32.81
#